data_7e31632a7cd80772ab0207c9c4629854
#
_entry.id   7e31632a7cd80772ab0207c9c4629854
#
_cell.length_a   1.000
_cell.length_b   1.000
_cell.length_c   1.000
_cell.angle_alpha   90.00
_cell.angle_beta   90.00
_cell.angle_gamma   90.00
#
_symmetry.space_group_name_H-M   'P 1'
#
loop_
_entity.id
_entity.type
_entity.pdbx_description
1 polymer ?
#
loop_
_entity_poly.entity_id
_entity_poly.type
_entity_poly.pdbx_seq_one_letter_code
_entity_poly.pdbx_strand_id
1 'polypeptide(L)'
;MKLKKLTIYCLALFCASSSLYAQSGEEVQKKRSGNPIFPGWYADPEGVVLDGKFWIYPTYSAPYDEQTFMDAYSSPDLVHWTKHPRVLSKENIPWLRRALWAPAVIEANDRYYLFFGGNDIQNNSEIGGIGVAVADNPAGPFKDVLGKPLIDKIVNGAQRIDQFVFRDDDGTYYM
;
A
#
# COMPACT_ATOMS: atom_id res chain seq x y z
N MET A 1 -72.99 -3.59 -42.90
CA MET A 1 -72.40 -4.57 -42.02
C MET A 1 -70.89 -4.71 -42.30
N LYS A 2 -70.10 -3.63 -42.16
CA LYS A 2 -68.64 -3.66 -42.40
C LYS A 2 -67.84 -2.63 -41.56
N LEU A 3 -68.22 -2.45 -40.28
CA LEU A 3 -67.52 -1.46 -39.44
C LEU A 3 -67.05 -2.00 -38.06
N LYS A 4 -67.03 -3.31 -37.87
CA LYS A 4 -66.61 -3.90 -36.57
C LYS A 4 -65.28 -4.67 -36.56
N LYS A 5 -64.55 -4.70 -37.70
CA LYS A 5 -63.27 -5.43 -37.76
C LYS A 5 -62.02 -4.53 -37.76
N LEU A 6 -62.14 -3.22 -37.82
CA LEU A 6 -60.99 -2.32 -37.91
C LEU A 6 -60.49 -1.83 -36.54
N THR A 7 -61.32 -1.95 -35.48
CA THR A 7 -60.94 -1.40 -34.16
C THR A 7 -60.14 -2.41 -33.33
N ILE A 8 -60.06 -3.65 -33.68
CA ILE A 8 -59.34 -4.68 -32.90
C ILE A 8 -57.85 -4.74 -33.31
N TYR A 9 -57.51 -4.33 -34.52
CA TYR A 9 -56.10 -4.37 -34.98
C TYR A 9 -55.24 -3.19 -34.48
N CYS A 10 -55.84 -2.07 -34.10
CA CYS A 10 -55.10 -0.94 -33.55
C CYS A 10 -54.73 -1.10 -32.09
N LEU A 11 -55.44 -1.91 -31.31
CA LEU A 11 -55.13 -2.11 -29.87
C LEU A 11 -54.01 -3.14 -29.64
N ALA A 12 -53.78 -4.05 -30.60
CA ALA A 12 -52.75 -5.07 -30.49
C ALA A 12 -51.34 -4.55 -30.86
N LEU A 13 -51.26 -3.45 -31.62
CA LEU A 13 -49.96 -2.82 -32.01
C LEU A 13 -49.43 -1.86 -30.96
N PHE A 14 -50.26 -1.39 -30.02
CA PHE A 14 -49.82 -0.44 -28.98
C PHE A 14 -49.28 -1.15 -27.71
N CYS A 15 -49.52 -2.44 -27.55
CA CYS A 15 -48.96 -3.21 -26.43
C CYS A 15 -47.60 -3.87 -26.73
N ALA A 16 -47.16 -3.86 -27.98
CA ALA A 16 -45.86 -4.47 -28.35
C ALA A 16 -44.67 -3.48 -28.31
N SER A 17 -44.93 -2.17 -28.17
CA SER A 17 -43.88 -1.16 -28.18
C SER A 17 -43.44 -0.69 -26.80
N SER A 18 -44.09 -1.16 -25.74
CA SER A 18 -43.72 -0.80 -24.37
C SER A 18 -42.79 -1.79 -23.65
N SER A 19 -42.39 -2.89 -24.32
CA SER A 19 -41.51 -3.90 -23.73
C SER A 19 -40.04 -3.80 -24.16
N LEU A 20 -39.64 -2.74 -24.88
CA LEU A 20 -38.28 -2.61 -25.40
C LEU A 20 -37.43 -1.52 -24.72
N TYR A 21 -37.94 -0.92 -23.62
CA TYR A 21 -37.17 0.06 -22.84
C TYR A 21 -36.81 -0.38 -21.40
N ALA A 22 -36.87 -1.67 -21.14
CA ALA A 22 -36.46 -2.19 -19.84
C ALA A 22 -35.38 -3.25 -20.01
N GLN A 23 -34.19 -2.88 -20.49
CA GLN A 23 -32.97 -3.66 -20.26
C GLN A 23 -31.75 -2.95 -20.85
N SER A 24 -31.08 -2.17 -20.06
CA SER A 24 -29.62 -2.10 -19.95
C SER A 24 -29.26 -1.23 -18.73
N GLY A 25 -29.85 -1.51 -17.61
CA GLY A 25 -29.23 -1.21 -16.34
C GLY A 25 -28.31 -2.39 -15.98
N GLU A 26 -27.19 -2.55 -16.68
CA GLU A 26 -26.07 -3.23 -16.06
C GLU A 26 -25.77 -2.41 -14.81
N GLU A 27 -26.22 -2.89 -13.64
CA GLU A 27 -25.64 -2.48 -12.38
C GLU A 27 -24.15 -2.73 -12.53
N VAL A 28 -23.39 -1.66 -12.77
CA VAL A 28 -21.95 -1.68 -12.61
C VAL A 28 -21.74 -1.98 -11.14
N GLN A 29 -21.64 -3.26 -10.82
CA GLN A 29 -21.34 -3.73 -9.49
C GLN A 29 -20.01 -3.09 -9.15
N LYS A 30 -20.04 -1.98 -8.37
CA LYS A 30 -18.84 -1.29 -7.92
C LYS A 30 -17.97 -2.34 -7.22
N LYS A 31 -16.94 -2.80 -7.90
CA LYS A 31 -15.92 -3.66 -7.30
C LYS A 31 -15.36 -2.94 -6.08
N ARG A 32 -15.38 -3.60 -4.94
CA ARG A 32 -14.84 -3.09 -3.68
C ARG A 32 -13.75 -4.06 -3.23
N SER A 33 -12.68 -3.53 -2.66
CA SER A 33 -11.58 -4.35 -2.14
C SER A 33 -12.01 -5.23 -0.96
N GLY A 34 -13.05 -4.84 -0.24
CA GLY A 34 -13.41 -5.50 1.01
C GLY A 34 -12.55 -5.04 2.18
N ASN A 35 -12.80 -5.66 3.35
CA ASN A 35 -12.03 -5.40 4.58
C ASN A 35 -11.93 -6.72 5.36
N PRO A 36 -10.71 -7.20 5.68
CA PRO A 36 -9.41 -6.60 5.35
C PRO A 36 -9.09 -6.70 3.85
N ILE A 37 -8.27 -5.75 3.33
CA ILE A 37 -7.86 -5.75 1.92
C ILE A 37 -6.87 -6.89 1.60
N PHE A 38 -6.14 -7.38 2.60
CA PHE A 38 -5.30 -8.58 2.51
C PHE A 38 -5.21 -9.27 3.89
N PRO A 39 -5.04 -10.60 3.93
CA PRO A 39 -4.93 -11.35 5.17
C PRO A 39 -3.58 -11.13 5.84
N GLY A 40 -3.55 -11.23 7.18
CA GLY A 40 -2.33 -11.14 7.97
C GLY A 40 -2.48 -10.19 9.15
N TRP A 41 -1.44 -10.10 9.96
CA TRP A 41 -1.36 -9.16 11.07
C TRP A 41 -0.27 -8.15 10.77
N TYR A 42 -0.69 -6.92 10.50
CA TYR A 42 0.17 -5.81 10.09
C TYR A 42 -0.16 -4.56 10.88
N ALA A 43 0.83 -3.71 11.06
CA ALA A 43 0.72 -2.41 11.73
C ALA A 43 1.39 -1.31 10.87
N ASP A 44 1.21 -0.05 11.28
CA ASP A 44 1.92 1.14 10.77
C ASP A 44 2.01 1.20 9.22
N PRO A 45 0.89 1.06 8.48
CA PRO A 45 0.96 1.02 7.04
C PRO A 45 1.31 2.38 6.44
N GLU A 46 2.38 2.45 5.68
CA GLU A 46 2.66 3.56 4.76
C GLU A 46 1.92 3.33 3.44
N GLY A 47 1.13 4.33 3.03
CA GLY A 47 0.42 4.33 1.75
C GLY A 47 1.00 5.38 0.80
N VAL A 48 1.47 4.97 -0.38
CA VAL A 48 2.13 5.87 -1.35
C VAL A 48 1.77 5.49 -2.78
N VAL A 49 1.83 6.46 -3.69
CA VAL A 49 1.69 6.22 -5.14
C VAL A 49 3.07 6.24 -5.78
N LEU A 50 3.49 5.11 -6.36
CA LEU A 50 4.77 4.95 -7.06
C LEU A 50 4.50 4.25 -8.40
N ASP A 51 5.14 4.69 -9.48
CA ASP A 51 4.99 4.13 -10.82
C ASP A 51 3.52 3.99 -11.27
N GLY A 52 2.68 4.97 -10.90
CA GLY A 52 1.26 4.97 -11.25
C GLY A 52 0.42 3.91 -10.56
N LYS A 53 0.92 3.26 -9.51
CA LYS A 53 0.22 2.28 -8.67
C LYS A 53 0.13 2.75 -7.24
N PHE A 54 -0.90 2.29 -6.54
CA PHE A 54 -1.03 2.42 -5.10
C PHE A 54 -0.18 1.35 -4.43
N TRP A 55 0.63 1.75 -3.45
CA TRP A 55 1.48 0.85 -2.67
C TRP A 55 1.15 0.97 -1.19
N ILE A 56 1.24 -0.15 -0.49
CA ILE A 56 1.17 -0.21 0.97
C ILE A 56 2.39 -0.98 1.46
N TYR A 57 3.13 -0.36 2.37
CA TYR A 57 4.27 -0.96 3.07
C TYR A 57 3.92 -1.02 4.55
N PRO A 58 3.56 -2.19 5.09
CA PRO A 58 3.23 -2.31 6.50
C PRO A 58 4.38 -2.90 7.31
N THR A 59 4.37 -2.67 8.62
CA THR A 59 5.10 -3.48 9.58
C THR A 59 4.48 -4.89 9.64
N TYR A 60 5.27 -5.94 9.48
CA TYR A 60 4.84 -7.31 9.79
C TYR A 60 4.81 -7.50 11.30
N SER A 61 3.63 -7.71 11.87
CA SER A 61 3.44 -7.84 13.31
C SER A 61 3.68 -9.27 13.78
N ALA A 62 4.71 -9.45 14.60
CA ALA A 62 5.12 -10.71 15.18
C ALA A 62 5.89 -10.44 16.49
N PRO A 63 6.26 -11.46 17.28
CA PRO A 63 7.29 -11.30 18.31
C PRO A 63 8.57 -10.70 17.73
N TYR A 64 9.27 -9.85 18.50
CA TYR A 64 10.40 -9.05 18.00
C TYR A 64 11.47 -9.85 17.24
N ASP A 65 11.79 -11.04 17.73
CA ASP A 65 12.80 -11.90 17.11
C ASP A 65 12.36 -12.49 15.75
N GLU A 66 11.06 -12.51 15.49
CA GLU A 66 10.45 -12.99 14.23
C GLU A 66 10.14 -11.85 13.27
N GLN A 67 10.07 -10.61 13.76
CA GLN A 67 9.75 -9.40 13.01
C GLN A 67 10.98 -8.91 12.23
N THR A 68 11.45 -9.70 11.28
CA THR A 68 12.74 -9.56 10.61
C THR A 68 12.63 -9.25 9.11
N PHE A 69 11.43 -8.97 8.62
CA PHE A 69 11.19 -8.61 7.23
C PHE A 69 9.98 -7.69 7.09
N MET A 70 9.87 -7.04 5.96
CA MET A 70 8.68 -6.30 5.51
C MET A 70 8.21 -6.85 4.18
N ASP A 71 6.90 -7.00 4.05
CA ASP A 71 6.21 -7.23 2.77
C ASP A 71 5.74 -5.88 2.21
N ALA A 72 5.40 -5.85 0.92
CA ALA A 72 4.67 -4.74 0.34
C ALA A 72 3.49 -5.25 -0.48
N TYR A 73 2.54 -4.37 -0.75
CA TYR A 73 1.37 -4.65 -1.56
C TYR A 73 1.19 -3.55 -2.58
N SER A 74 0.87 -3.91 -3.83
CA SER A 74 0.56 -2.93 -4.86
C SER A 74 -0.79 -3.18 -5.50
N SER A 75 -1.45 -2.11 -5.94
CA SER A 75 -2.72 -2.18 -6.63
C SER A 75 -2.80 -1.11 -7.72
N PRO A 76 -3.34 -1.42 -8.91
CA PRO A 76 -3.64 -0.41 -9.92
C PRO A 76 -4.93 0.37 -9.62
N ASP A 77 -5.81 -0.13 -8.75
CA ASP A 77 -7.20 0.32 -8.64
C ASP A 77 -7.78 0.29 -7.21
N LEU A 78 -6.93 0.02 -6.17
CA LEU A 78 -7.31 -0.14 -4.77
C LEU A 78 -8.26 -1.33 -4.50
N VAL A 79 -8.49 -2.18 -5.49
CA VAL A 79 -9.37 -3.36 -5.41
C VAL A 79 -8.58 -4.64 -5.57
N HIS A 80 -7.72 -4.70 -6.57
CA HIS A 80 -6.91 -5.88 -6.88
C HIS A 80 -5.49 -5.68 -6.36
N TRP A 81 -5.13 -6.42 -5.31
CA TRP A 81 -3.85 -6.29 -4.63
C TRP A 81 -2.90 -7.44 -4.97
N THR A 82 -1.65 -7.08 -5.25
CA THR A 82 -0.54 -8.02 -5.45
C THR A 82 0.40 -7.93 -4.27
N LYS A 83 0.68 -9.05 -3.62
CA LYS A 83 1.68 -9.14 -2.55
C LYS A 83 3.09 -9.25 -3.12
N HIS A 84 4.02 -8.47 -2.59
CA HIS A 84 5.46 -8.53 -2.81
C HIS A 84 6.12 -8.97 -1.50
N PRO A 85 6.51 -10.24 -1.37
CA PRO A 85 7.03 -10.76 -0.12
C PRO A 85 8.48 -10.31 0.11
N ARG A 86 8.79 -9.98 1.38
CA ARG A 86 10.13 -9.68 1.85
C ARG A 86 10.87 -8.63 1.02
N VAL A 87 10.19 -7.51 0.74
CA VAL A 87 10.79 -6.38 0.00
C VAL A 87 12.01 -5.82 0.74
N LEU A 88 12.02 -5.88 2.08
CA LEU A 88 13.16 -5.64 2.95
C LEU A 88 13.28 -6.81 3.93
N SER A 89 14.50 -7.28 4.20
CA SER A 89 14.73 -8.33 5.18
C SER A 89 16.06 -8.17 5.89
N LYS A 90 16.16 -8.79 7.06
CA LYS A 90 17.31 -8.76 7.96
C LYS A 90 18.63 -9.08 7.24
N GLU A 91 18.60 -10.00 6.29
CA GLU A 91 19.79 -10.44 5.53
C GLU A 91 20.42 -9.29 4.71
N ASN A 92 19.63 -8.25 4.42
CA ASN A 92 20.07 -7.07 3.68
C ASN A 92 20.44 -5.88 4.59
N ILE A 93 20.46 -6.07 5.93
CA ILE A 93 20.69 -5.02 6.91
C ILE A 93 21.73 -5.51 7.94
N PRO A 94 23.03 -5.24 7.76
CA PRO A 94 24.10 -5.83 8.55
C PRO A 94 24.01 -5.60 10.08
N TRP A 95 23.40 -4.50 10.49
CA TRP A 95 23.26 -4.10 11.91
C TRP A 95 21.95 -4.57 12.55
N LEU A 96 20.98 -5.06 11.75
CA LEU A 96 19.69 -5.50 12.26
C LEU A 96 19.79 -6.88 12.90
N ARG A 97 19.24 -6.99 14.11
CA ARG A 97 19.12 -8.25 14.85
C ARG A 97 17.69 -8.75 14.87
N ARG A 98 16.73 -7.82 15.05
CA ARG A 98 15.31 -8.09 15.25
C ARG A 98 14.47 -6.83 14.99
N ALA A 99 13.15 -6.98 14.99
CA ALA A 99 12.18 -5.88 15.06
C ALA A 99 12.39 -4.80 13.97
N LEU A 100 11.84 -5.05 12.79
CA LEU A 100 11.65 -4.04 11.76
C LEU A 100 10.31 -3.34 11.98
N TRP A 101 10.32 -1.98 12.01
CA TRP A 101 9.19 -1.13 12.36
C TRP A 101 8.90 -0.06 11.33
N ALA A 102 7.61 0.36 11.29
CA ALA A 102 7.12 1.61 10.72
C ALA A 102 7.87 2.08 9.46
N PRO A 103 7.63 1.48 8.30
CA PRO A 103 8.28 1.89 7.05
C PRO A 103 7.79 3.27 6.59
N ALA A 104 8.65 4.04 5.92
CA ALA A 104 8.30 5.19 5.11
C ALA A 104 9.05 5.10 3.79
N VAL A 105 8.36 5.28 2.67
CA VAL A 105 8.94 5.07 1.33
C VAL A 105 8.83 6.33 0.48
N ILE A 106 9.92 6.70 -0.18
CA ILE A 106 9.94 7.83 -1.10
C ILE A 106 10.76 7.50 -2.35
N GLU A 107 10.32 8.02 -3.49
CA GLU A 107 11.09 8.01 -4.72
C GLU A 107 11.96 9.26 -4.81
N ALA A 108 13.23 9.06 -5.13
CA ALA A 108 14.19 10.13 -5.38
C ALA A 108 15.29 9.67 -6.33
N ASN A 109 15.65 10.50 -7.32
CA ASN A 109 16.73 10.21 -8.29
C ASN A 109 16.56 8.83 -8.96
N ASP A 110 15.37 8.53 -9.44
CA ASP A 110 15.00 7.27 -10.11
C ASP A 110 15.26 6.02 -9.28
N ARG A 111 15.24 6.15 -7.95
CA ARG A 111 15.38 5.06 -6.99
C ARG A 111 14.37 5.20 -5.86
N TYR A 112 14.13 4.10 -5.16
CA TYR A 112 13.20 4.01 -4.04
C TYR A 112 13.98 3.88 -2.74
N TYR A 113 13.68 4.74 -1.78
CA TYR A 113 14.28 4.74 -0.46
C TYR A 113 13.24 4.33 0.57
N LEU A 114 13.55 3.33 1.36
CA LEU A 114 12.70 2.84 2.44
C LEU A 114 13.41 3.13 3.77
N PHE A 115 12.79 3.96 4.58
CA PHE A 115 13.21 4.26 5.96
C PHE A 115 12.46 3.34 6.90
N PHE A 116 13.12 2.89 7.95
CA PHE A 116 12.55 1.91 8.88
C PHE A 116 13.17 2.04 10.27
N GLY A 117 12.39 1.73 11.31
CA GLY A 117 12.94 1.49 12.65
C GLY A 117 13.50 0.07 12.75
N GLY A 118 14.59 -0.12 13.49
CA GLY A 118 15.18 -1.44 13.70
C GLY A 118 15.77 -1.63 15.08
N ASN A 119 15.68 -2.86 15.60
CA ASN A 119 16.12 -3.29 16.94
C ASN A 119 15.33 -2.62 18.07
N ASP A 120 15.90 -2.59 19.28
CA ASP A 120 15.29 -1.88 20.40
C ASP A 120 15.47 -0.37 20.23
N ILE A 121 14.34 0.32 20.17
CA ILE A 121 14.26 1.76 19.95
C ILE A 121 14.07 2.55 21.24
N GLN A 122 13.84 1.88 22.36
CA GLN A 122 13.46 2.50 23.63
C GLN A 122 14.65 2.91 24.49
N ASN A 123 15.82 2.31 24.24
CA ASN A 123 17.05 2.60 24.97
C ASN A 123 18.28 2.53 24.06
N ASN A 124 19.44 2.94 24.58
CA ASN A 124 20.70 2.96 23.84
C ASN A 124 21.62 1.76 24.17
N SER A 125 21.08 0.68 24.73
CA SER A 125 21.88 -0.49 25.13
C SER A 125 22.30 -1.38 23.97
N GLU A 126 21.61 -1.29 22.84
CA GLU A 126 21.99 -1.96 21.59
C GLU A 126 21.96 -1.01 20.40
N ILE A 127 22.66 -1.39 19.33
CA ILE A 127 22.58 -0.66 18.06
C ILE A 127 21.16 -0.80 17.53
N GLY A 128 20.48 0.34 17.36
CA GLY A 128 19.12 0.40 16.83
C GLY A 128 18.78 1.83 16.44
N GLY A 129 17.64 2.00 15.80
CA GLY A 129 17.13 3.30 15.38
C GLY A 129 16.59 3.32 13.98
N ILE A 130 16.61 4.49 13.35
CA ILE A 130 16.09 4.68 12.00
C ILE A 130 17.17 4.32 10.98
N GLY A 131 16.91 3.32 10.14
CA GLY A 131 17.73 2.93 9.01
C GLY A 131 17.19 3.44 7.68
N VAL A 132 18.00 3.34 6.63
CA VAL A 132 17.60 3.63 5.26
C VAL A 132 18.12 2.54 4.33
N ALA A 133 17.24 2.01 3.50
CA ALA A 133 17.54 1.03 2.47
C ALA A 133 17.09 1.55 1.10
N VAL A 134 17.71 1.06 0.03
CA VAL A 134 17.46 1.53 -1.33
C VAL A 134 17.19 0.36 -2.27
N ALA A 135 16.33 0.57 -3.26
CA ALA A 135 16.07 -0.37 -4.35
C ALA A 135 15.89 0.38 -5.68
N ASP A 136 16.05 -0.33 -6.79
CA ASP A 136 15.76 0.16 -8.13
C ASP A 136 14.31 -0.14 -8.57
N ASN A 137 13.53 -0.78 -7.68
CA ASN A 137 12.14 -1.14 -7.90
C ASN A 137 11.35 -1.00 -6.59
N PRO A 138 10.11 -0.49 -6.61
CA PRO A 138 9.30 -0.35 -5.39
C PRO A 138 8.96 -1.71 -4.74
N ALA A 139 9.02 -2.82 -5.49
CA ALA A 139 8.90 -4.17 -4.93
C ALA A 139 10.20 -4.70 -4.29
N GLY A 140 11.26 -3.89 -4.21
CA GLY A 140 12.55 -4.30 -3.69
C GLY A 140 13.35 -5.23 -4.64
N PRO A 141 14.32 -6.00 -4.11
CA PRO A 141 14.72 -6.03 -2.72
C PRO A 141 15.45 -4.74 -2.30
N PHE A 142 15.04 -4.18 -1.19
CA PHE A 142 15.74 -3.05 -0.59
C PHE A 142 17.00 -3.52 0.13
N LYS A 143 18.06 -2.72 0.05
CA LYS A 143 19.37 -2.99 0.68
C LYS A 143 19.81 -1.81 1.52
N ASP A 144 20.29 -2.07 2.71
CA ASP A 144 20.83 -1.04 3.60
C ASP A 144 21.92 -0.21 2.91
N VAL A 145 21.87 1.11 3.10
CA VAL A 145 22.77 2.04 2.41
C VAL A 145 24.00 2.35 3.24
N LEU A 146 23.86 2.38 4.57
CA LEU A 146 24.86 2.94 5.46
C LEU A 146 25.66 1.90 6.26
N GLY A 147 25.19 0.66 6.36
CA GLY A 147 25.75 -0.36 7.25
C GLY A 147 25.56 -0.07 8.74
N LYS A 148 24.75 0.93 9.07
CA LYS A 148 24.42 1.40 10.42
C LYS A 148 23.14 2.23 10.38
N PRO A 149 22.47 2.47 11.53
CA PRO A 149 21.35 3.39 11.56
C PRO A 149 21.75 4.81 11.11
N LEU A 150 20.84 5.47 10.40
CA LEU A 150 20.93 6.90 10.07
C LEU A 150 20.79 7.76 11.32
N ILE A 151 19.83 7.38 12.20
CA ILE A 151 19.64 7.98 13.52
C ILE A 151 19.79 6.88 14.56
N ASP A 152 20.87 6.94 15.34
CA ASP A 152 21.29 5.89 16.27
C ASP A 152 21.15 6.27 17.76
N LYS A 153 20.64 7.46 18.06
CA LYS A 153 20.54 7.97 19.44
C LYS A 153 19.17 8.57 19.73
N ILE A 154 18.76 8.44 20.99
CA ILE A 154 17.63 9.17 21.54
C ILE A 154 18.06 10.63 21.73
N VAL A 155 17.32 11.55 21.13
CA VAL A 155 17.59 13.00 21.20
C VAL A 155 16.40 13.67 21.88
N ASN A 156 16.64 14.42 22.95
CA ASN A 156 15.61 15.14 23.72
C ASN A 156 14.43 14.24 24.15
N GLY A 157 14.68 12.96 24.42
CA GLY A 157 13.65 11.98 24.79
C GLY A 157 12.83 11.42 23.64
N ALA A 158 13.07 11.84 22.39
CA ALA A 158 12.40 11.28 21.23
C ALA A 158 12.95 9.89 20.87
N GLN A 159 12.07 8.91 20.76
CA GLN A 159 12.43 7.58 20.29
C GLN A 159 12.81 7.59 18.81
N ARG A 160 13.61 6.63 18.39
CA ARG A 160 14.16 6.51 17.03
C ARG A 160 13.24 5.64 16.16
N ILE A 161 12.00 6.07 15.97
CA ILE A 161 10.95 5.32 15.26
C ILE A 161 9.93 6.30 14.67
N ASP A 162 9.04 5.77 13.84
CA ASP A 162 7.88 6.47 13.26
C ASP A 162 8.28 7.69 12.42
N GLN A 163 9.37 7.54 11.69
CA GLN A 163 9.81 8.54 10.74
C GLN A 163 8.81 8.66 9.57
N PHE A 164 8.57 9.87 9.15
CA PHE A 164 7.89 10.17 7.89
C PHE A 164 8.82 10.98 7.00
N VAL A 165 8.85 10.68 5.71
CA VAL A 165 9.71 11.38 4.75
C VAL A 165 8.86 11.93 3.63
N PHE A 166 9.05 13.21 3.31
CA PHE A 166 8.35 13.84 2.20
C PHE A 166 9.27 14.80 1.44
N ARG A 167 8.91 15.08 0.21
CA ARG A 167 9.52 16.10 -0.62
C ARG A 167 8.56 17.29 -0.71
N ASP A 168 9.05 18.48 -0.37
CA ASP A 168 8.31 19.72 -0.48
C ASP A 168 8.27 20.23 -1.92
N ASP A 169 7.43 21.21 -2.20
CA ASP A 169 7.24 21.82 -3.53
C ASP A 169 8.52 22.47 -4.07
N ASP A 170 9.41 22.95 -3.21
CA ASP A 170 10.72 23.49 -3.58
C ASP A 170 11.77 22.41 -3.91
N GLY A 171 11.41 21.14 -3.77
CA GLY A 171 12.28 19.98 -4.01
C GLY A 171 13.12 19.56 -2.82
N THR A 172 12.99 20.20 -1.65
CA THR A 172 13.69 19.82 -0.42
C THR A 172 13.04 18.59 0.21
N TYR A 173 13.86 17.68 0.70
CA TYR A 173 13.41 16.49 1.42
C TYR A 173 13.46 16.74 2.93
N TYR A 174 12.41 16.34 3.61
CA TYR A 174 12.28 16.42 5.07
C TYR A 174 11.98 15.04 5.66
N MET A 175 12.44 14.83 6.90
CA MET A 175 12.13 13.64 7.69
C MET A 175 11.71 14.06 9.09
#